data_2369796ccbe01f4ab565860306b5defb
#
_entry.id   2369796ccbe01f4ab565860306b5defb
#
_cell.length_a   1.000
_cell.length_b   1.000
_cell.length_c   1.000
_cell.angle_alpha   90.00
_cell.angle_beta   90.00
_cell.angle_gamma   90.00
#
_symmetry.space_group_name_H-M   'P 1'
#
loop_
_entity.id
_entity.type
_entity.pdbx_description
1 polymer ?
#
loop_
_entity_poly.entity_id
_entity_poly.type
_entity_poly.pdbx_seq_one_letter_code
_entity_poly.pdbx_strand_id
1 'polypeptide(L)'
;MWILRTVNDGEPEKTFRIMPGGVRTLGRATGADFSVDGALVSRVHCRLIALPGGGLEVRDLDSTNGTFVNGKRVQTAELESGDLLQIGRVELVALRDND
;
A
#
# COMPACT_ATOMS: atom_id res chain seq x y z
N MET A 1 9.64 11.09 -2.62
CA MET A 1 8.28 10.61 -2.99
C MET A 1 8.26 9.10 -3.05
N TRP A 2 7.18 8.51 -2.62
CA TRP A 2 6.96 7.08 -2.74
C TRP A 2 5.96 6.78 -3.84
N ILE A 3 6.19 5.68 -4.55
CA ILE A 3 5.33 5.22 -5.62
C ILE A 3 4.92 3.79 -5.29
N LEU A 4 3.63 3.51 -5.31
CA LEU A 4 3.12 2.15 -5.18
C LEU A 4 2.48 1.77 -6.51
N ARG A 5 2.88 0.63 -7.05
CA ARG A 5 2.44 0.17 -8.35
C ARG A 5 1.88 -1.24 -8.23
N THR A 6 0.69 -1.46 -8.75
CA THR A 6 0.10 -2.80 -8.75
C THR A 6 0.87 -3.72 -9.70
N VAL A 7 1.01 -4.98 -9.28
CA VAL A 7 1.76 -5.99 -10.05
C VAL A 7 0.89 -7.21 -10.38
N ASN A 8 -0.38 -6.97 -10.72
CA ASN A 8 -1.31 -8.03 -11.04
C ASN A 8 -1.32 -8.29 -12.54
N ASP A 9 -1.27 -9.57 -12.93
CA ASP A 9 -1.39 -9.98 -14.31
C ASP A 9 -2.80 -9.75 -14.83
N GLY A 10 -2.92 -9.23 -16.04
CA GLY A 10 -4.19 -9.12 -16.75
C GLY A 10 -5.06 -7.94 -16.36
N GLU A 11 -4.66 -7.16 -15.37
CA GLU A 11 -5.40 -5.98 -14.93
C GLU A 11 -4.63 -4.71 -15.30
N PRO A 12 -5.33 -3.59 -15.55
CA PRO A 12 -4.64 -2.32 -15.76
C PRO A 12 -3.78 -1.97 -14.56
N GLU A 13 -2.54 -1.58 -14.83
CA GLU A 13 -1.63 -1.17 -13.79
C GLU A 13 -2.10 0.14 -13.17
N LYS A 14 -2.14 0.19 -11.84
CA LYS A 14 -2.42 1.40 -11.09
C LYS A 14 -1.15 1.88 -10.40
N THR A 15 -0.92 3.17 -10.43
CA THR A 15 0.23 3.80 -9.80
C THR A 15 -0.27 4.88 -8.85
N PHE A 16 0.16 4.79 -7.59
CA PHE A 16 -0.19 5.77 -6.56
C PHE A 16 1.07 6.46 -6.08
N ARG A 17 0.99 7.77 -5.87
CA ARG A 17 2.13 8.57 -5.42
C ARG A 17 1.83 9.19 -4.07
N ILE A 18 2.81 9.13 -3.16
CA ILE A 18 2.71 9.74 -1.84
C ILE A 18 3.87 10.70 -1.67
N MET A 19 3.54 11.97 -1.49
CA MET A 19 4.55 13.00 -1.26
C MET A 19 5.07 12.91 0.18
N PRO A 20 6.28 13.42 0.46
CA PRO A 20 6.80 13.45 1.82
C PRO A 20 5.81 14.06 2.80
N GLY A 21 5.59 13.41 3.93
CA GLY A 21 4.61 13.83 4.93
C GLY A 21 3.18 13.44 4.62
N GLY A 22 2.92 12.82 3.47
CA GLY A 22 1.57 12.42 3.08
C GLY A 22 1.07 11.21 3.86
N VAL A 23 -0.23 11.19 4.11
CA VAL A 23 -0.92 10.07 4.74
C VAL A 23 -2.07 9.66 3.83
N ARG A 24 -2.11 8.40 3.43
CA ARG A 24 -3.13 7.92 2.51
C ARG A 24 -3.67 6.56 2.95
N THR A 25 -4.98 6.39 2.81
CA THR A 25 -5.62 5.09 3.02
C THR A 25 -5.65 4.31 1.72
N LEU A 26 -5.50 3.01 1.84
CA LEU A 26 -5.53 2.06 0.71
C LEU A 26 -6.63 1.05 0.99
N GLY A 27 -7.53 0.86 0.05
CA GLY A 27 -8.64 -0.07 0.24
C GLY A 27 -9.53 -0.19 -0.97
N ARG A 28 -10.64 -0.93 -0.81
CA ARG A 28 -11.57 -1.20 -1.90
C ARG A 28 -12.63 -0.09 -2.05
N ALA A 29 -12.92 0.63 -1.00
CA ALA A 29 -13.97 1.65 -1.01
C ALA A 29 -13.59 2.82 -1.91
N THR A 30 -14.58 3.42 -2.56
CA THR A 30 -14.36 4.64 -3.35
C THR A 30 -13.91 5.81 -2.47
N GLY A 31 -14.19 5.75 -1.17
CA GLY A 31 -13.73 6.76 -0.20
C GLY A 31 -12.30 6.57 0.28
N ALA A 32 -11.64 5.46 -0.06
CA ALA A 32 -10.22 5.30 0.23
C ALA A 32 -9.42 6.23 -0.68
N ASP A 33 -8.33 6.80 -0.15
CA ASP A 33 -7.48 7.70 -0.95
C ASP A 33 -6.92 6.99 -2.18
N PHE A 34 -6.46 5.75 -1.97
CA PHE A 34 -6.02 4.87 -3.05
C PHE A 34 -6.98 3.69 -3.12
N SER A 35 -7.77 3.63 -4.17
CA SER A 35 -8.76 2.58 -4.33
C SER A 35 -8.23 1.47 -5.24
N VAL A 36 -8.25 0.24 -4.72
CA VAL A 36 -7.90 -0.95 -5.50
C VAL A 36 -9.06 -1.92 -5.47
N ASP A 37 -9.35 -2.50 -6.62
CA ASP A 37 -10.48 -3.42 -6.78
C ASP A 37 -10.01 -4.84 -6.50
N GLY A 38 -10.54 -5.43 -5.43
CA GLY A 38 -10.18 -6.78 -5.07
C GLY A 38 -11.14 -7.34 -4.03
N ALA A 39 -11.64 -8.57 -4.28
CA ALA A 39 -12.67 -9.18 -3.47
C ALA A 39 -12.25 -9.39 -2.01
N LEU A 40 -10.96 -9.60 -1.76
CA LEU A 40 -10.44 -9.85 -0.42
C LEU A 40 -9.82 -8.60 0.23
N VAL A 41 -9.96 -7.45 -0.42
CA VAL A 41 -9.48 -6.18 0.11
C VAL A 41 -10.58 -5.56 0.95
N SER A 42 -10.25 -5.15 2.17
CA SER A 42 -11.20 -4.44 3.03
C SER A 42 -11.49 -3.05 2.47
N ARG A 43 -12.64 -2.49 2.83
CA ARG A 43 -13.07 -1.18 2.33
C ARG A 43 -12.03 -0.11 2.63
N VAL A 44 -11.51 -0.09 3.86
CA VAL A 44 -10.33 0.69 4.24
C VAL A 44 -9.38 -0.32 4.87
N HIS A 45 -8.35 -0.71 4.14
CA HIS A 45 -7.53 -1.86 4.47
C HIS A 45 -6.31 -1.50 5.30
N CYS A 46 -5.56 -0.51 4.86
CA CYS A 46 -4.37 -0.06 5.57
C CYS A 46 -4.13 1.42 5.32
N ARG A 47 -3.20 1.97 6.08
CA ARG A 47 -2.78 3.36 5.97
C ARG A 47 -1.30 3.41 5.64
N LEU A 48 -0.96 4.28 4.70
CA LEU A 48 0.42 4.52 4.27
C LEU A 48 0.82 5.91 4.72
N ILE A 49 1.96 6.02 5.37
CA ILE A 49 2.48 7.28 5.91
C ILE A 49 3.88 7.49 5.38
N ALA A 50 4.08 8.52 4.57
CA ALA A 50 5.40 8.91 4.10
C ALA A 50 6.08 9.73 5.19
N LEU A 51 7.02 9.11 5.90
CA LEU A 51 7.67 9.69 7.06
C LEU A 51 8.59 10.85 6.66
N PRO A 52 8.76 11.86 7.53
CA PRO A 52 9.61 13.01 7.22
C PRO A 52 11.05 12.63 6.88
N GLY A 53 11.57 11.55 7.46
CA GLY A 53 12.92 11.05 7.18
C GLY A 53 13.06 10.29 5.88
N GLY A 54 11.98 10.12 5.12
CA GLY A 54 12.00 9.47 3.82
C GLY A 54 11.49 8.04 3.81
N GLY A 55 11.20 7.44 4.96
CA GLY A 55 10.63 6.09 5.04
C GLY A 55 9.14 6.06 4.70
N LEU A 56 8.62 4.87 4.50
CA LEU A 56 7.19 4.66 4.28
C LEU A 56 6.70 3.63 5.29
N GLU A 57 5.76 4.05 6.14
CA GLU A 57 5.15 3.15 7.12
C GLU A 57 3.81 2.66 6.60
N VAL A 58 3.56 1.36 6.74
CA VAL A 58 2.22 0.80 6.51
C VAL A 58 1.64 0.34 7.83
N ARG A 59 0.35 0.61 8.03
CA ARG A 59 -0.39 0.18 9.21
C ARG A 59 -1.69 -0.47 8.80
N ASP A 60 -1.89 -1.70 9.24
CA ASP A 60 -3.15 -2.42 9.00
C ASP A 60 -4.27 -1.76 9.81
N LEU A 61 -5.44 -1.57 9.21
CA LEU A 61 -6.60 -0.95 9.85
C LEU A 61 -7.68 -2.00 10.13
N ASP A 62 -7.32 -3.01 10.91
CA ASP A 62 -8.23 -4.12 11.26
C ASP A 62 -8.83 -4.79 10.00
N SER A 63 -8.00 -4.99 8.99
CA SER A 63 -8.45 -5.63 7.77
C SER A 63 -8.89 -7.08 8.04
N THR A 64 -9.84 -7.56 7.26
CA THR A 64 -10.35 -8.93 7.40
C THR A 64 -9.28 -9.96 7.05
N ASN A 65 -8.52 -9.72 6.01
CA ASN A 65 -7.57 -10.71 5.47
C ASN A 65 -6.11 -10.41 5.75
N GLY A 66 -5.80 -9.27 6.36
CA GLY A 66 -4.45 -8.90 6.75
C GLY A 66 -3.67 -8.12 5.71
N THR A 67 -2.61 -7.50 6.18
CA THR A 67 -1.64 -6.76 5.37
C THR A 67 -0.31 -7.50 5.46
N PHE A 68 0.34 -7.73 4.32
CA PHE A 68 1.57 -8.50 4.24
C PHE A 68 2.67 -7.70 3.57
N VAL A 69 3.88 -7.79 4.11
CA VAL A 69 5.08 -7.20 3.51
C VAL A 69 6.05 -8.33 3.22
N ASN A 70 6.38 -8.52 1.95
CA ASN A 70 7.26 -9.59 1.47
C ASN A 70 6.80 -10.97 1.99
N GLY A 71 5.49 -11.20 1.99
CA GLY A 71 4.87 -12.46 2.42
C GLY A 71 4.66 -12.61 3.91
N LYS A 72 5.08 -11.65 4.71
CA LYS A 72 4.94 -11.68 6.17
C LYS A 72 3.80 -10.78 6.62
N ARG A 73 2.87 -11.32 7.41
CA ARG A 73 1.76 -10.53 7.96
C ARG A 73 2.28 -9.52 8.97
N VAL A 74 1.85 -8.27 8.84
CA VAL A 74 2.28 -7.18 9.70
C VAL A 74 1.09 -6.38 10.20
N GLN A 75 1.20 -5.86 11.42
CA GLN A 75 0.28 -4.85 11.93
C GLN A 75 0.78 -3.46 11.57
N THR A 76 2.08 -3.25 11.69
CA THR A 76 2.78 -2.04 11.32
C THR A 76 4.16 -2.44 10.82
N ALA A 77 4.60 -1.82 9.74
CA ALA A 77 5.94 -2.07 9.20
C ALA A 77 6.44 -0.85 8.45
N GLU A 78 7.74 -0.68 8.43
CA GLU A 78 8.39 0.31 7.58
C GLU A 78 8.85 -0.37 6.31
N LEU A 79 8.47 0.18 5.16
CA LEU A 79 8.79 -0.38 3.85
C LEU A 79 10.09 0.20 3.32
N GLU A 80 10.86 -0.64 2.64
CA GLU A 80 12.02 -0.24 1.88
C GLU A 80 11.69 -0.27 0.39
N SER A 81 12.43 0.49 -0.40
CA SER A 81 12.24 0.51 -1.85
C SER A 81 12.43 -0.89 -2.42
N GLY A 82 11.45 -1.36 -3.18
CA GLY A 82 11.43 -2.70 -3.73
C GLY A 82 10.59 -3.68 -2.94
N ASP A 83 10.12 -3.31 -1.75
CA ASP A 83 9.28 -4.20 -0.95
C ASP A 83 7.92 -4.44 -1.60
N LEU A 84 7.41 -5.65 -1.41
CA LEU A 84 6.12 -6.06 -1.94
C LEU A 84 5.07 -5.97 -0.83
N LEU A 85 4.08 -5.12 -1.04
CA LEU A 85 2.93 -4.96 -0.15
C LEU A 85 1.77 -5.77 -0.72
N GLN A 86 1.16 -6.61 0.11
CA GLN A 86 0.02 -7.41 -0.31
C GLN A 86 -1.17 -7.15 0.61
N ILE A 87 -2.30 -6.82 0.00
CA ILE A 87 -3.59 -6.66 0.68
C ILE A 87 -4.63 -7.50 -0.06
N GLY A 88 -5.21 -8.49 0.64
CA GLY A 88 -6.04 -9.48 -0.03
C GLY A 88 -5.23 -10.21 -1.08
N ARG A 89 -5.66 -10.16 -2.34
CA ARG A 89 -4.92 -10.73 -3.47
C ARG A 89 -4.24 -9.67 -4.33
N VAL A 90 -4.30 -8.42 -3.90
CA VAL A 90 -3.67 -7.32 -4.62
C VAL A 90 -2.25 -7.16 -4.11
N GLU A 91 -1.31 -7.12 -5.05
CA GLU A 91 0.10 -6.92 -4.75
C GLU A 91 0.56 -5.59 -5.33
N LEU A 92 1.32 -4.84 -4.53
CA LEU A 92 1.88 -3.55 -4.93
C LEU A 92 3.36 -3.53 -4.60
N VAL A 93 4.18 -3.07 -5.52
CA VAL A 93 5.58 -2.81 -5.22
C VAL A 93 5.72 -1.36 -4.75
N ALA A 94 6.47 -1.18 -3.67
CA ALA A 94 6.76 0.15 -3.13
C ALA A 94 8.13 0.58 -3.64
N LEU A 95 8.19 1.74 -4.28
CA LEU A 95 9.41 2.28 -4.85
C LEU A 95 9.63 3.69 -4.34
N ARG A 96 10.84 3.99 -3.93
CA ARG A 96 11.20 5.33 -3.50
C ARG A 96 11.85 6.07 -4.66
N ASP A 97 11.29 7.23 -4.99
CA ASP A 97 11.85 8.15 -5.97
C ASP A 97 12.63 9.22 -5.20
N ASN A 98 13.93 9.26 -5.39
CA ASN A 98 14.84 10.14 -4.66
C ASN A 98 15.16 11.45 -5.38
N ASP A 99 14.50 11.72 -6.45
CA ASP A 99 14.72 12.96 -7.21
C ASP A 99 14.14 14.18 -6.50
#